data_81dc61f1c0eca1b18e45fe232a161b08
#
_entry.id   81dc61f1c0eca1b18e45fe232a161b08
#
_cell.length_a   1.000
_cell.length_b   1.000
_cell.length_c   1.000
_cell.angle_alpha   90.00
_cell.angle_beta   90.00
_cell.angle_gamma   90.00
#
_symmetry.space_group_name_H-M   'P 1'
#
loop_
_entity.id
_entity.type
_entity.pdbx_description
1 polymer ?
#
loop_
_entity_poly.entity_id
_entity_poly.type
_entity_poly.pdbx_seq_one_letter_code
_entity_poly.pdbx_strand_id
1 'polypeptide(L)'
;MKKLLFIAIAFVAFTGFSQSKYEQGMEKAFDLWKNNQPWEAANLFERIAQAEPDNWLPPFYVAQINVIYSFTEKDEDKLTAQLKKAQDFLNDAKAISKDNAEILVVQAQLYTAWVVFDGAKYGMTMSPKINQLYQEAYKLEPENPRAAFGKVEWELGTARWFGQDTKPFCEDLKKAVALFDTYEPKGQYYPQGGGEYAQQSLAQNCKEE
;
A
#
# COMPACT_ATOMS: atom_id res chain seq x y z
N MET A 1 27.20 -56.53 43.45
CA MET A 1 26.00 -56.03 42.77
C MET A 1 26.22 -54.56 42.54
N LYS A 2 26.69 -54.18 41.32
CA LYS A 2 26.96 -52.77 40.92
C LYS A 2 25.70 -52.21 40.28
N LYS A 3 25.06 -51.23 40.90
CA LYS A 3 23.92 -50.50 40.31
C LYS A 3 24.45 -49.45 39.33
N LEU A 4 24.24 -49.66 38.04
CA LEU A 4 24.50 -48.69 36.98
C LEU A 4 23.33 -47.70 37.01
N LEU A 5 23.62 -46.43 37.34
CA LEU A 5 22.69 -45.31 37.28
C LEU A 5 22.75 -44.70 35.85
N PHE A 6 21.71 -44.96 35.05
CA PHE A 6 21.54 -44.32 33.74
C PHE A 6 21.00 -42.89 33.94
N ILE A 7 21.84 -41.91 33.75
CA ILE A 7 21.42 -40.48 33.67
C ILE A 7 20.96 -40.26 32.23
N ALA A 8 19.66 -40.22 32.02
CA ALA A 8 19.05 -39.74 30.77
C ALA A 8 19.14 -38.19 30.71
N ILE A 9 20.09 -37.69 29.97
CA ILE A 9 20.18 -36.26 29.65
C ILE A 9 19.11 -35.97 28.59
N ALA A 10 17.99 -35.38 29.01
CA ALA A 10 16.98 -34.83 28.11
C ALA A 10 17.56 -33.60 27.39
N PHE A 11 18.00 -33.78 26.15
CA PHE A 11 18.27 -32.65 25.26
C PHE A 11 16.96 -31.96 24.92
N VAL A 12 16.63 -30.94 25.66
CA VAL A 12 15.58 -29.98 25.26
C VAL A 12 16.19 -29.13 24.12
N ALA A 13 15.92 -29.53 22.89
CA ALA A 13 16.23 -28.71 21.74
C ALA A 13 15.34 -27.44 21.83
N PHE A 14 15.89 -26.35 22.32
CA PHE A 14 15.35 -25.03 22.10
C PHE A 14 15.45 -24.76 20.61
N THR A 15 14.41 -25.03 19.85
CA THR A 15 14.21 -24.45 18.53
C THR A 15 13.92 -22.99 18.73
N GLY A 16 14.97 -22.20 18.94
CA GLY A 16 14.89 -20.75 18.81
C GLY A 16 14.51 -20.49 17.35
N PHE A 17 13.32 -20.00 17.09
CA PHE A 17 12.95 -19.45 15.79
C PHE A 17 13.86 -18.24 15.55
N SER A 18 14.98 -18.49 14.85
CA SER A 18 15.80 -17.39 14.35
C SER A 18 14.99 -16.72 13.24
N GLN A 19 14.62 -15.48 13.46
CA GLN A 19 13.96 -14.65 12.47
C GLN A 19 14.78 -14.65 11.16
N SER A 20 14.14 -14.86 10.04
CA SER A 20 14.81 -14.88 8.75
C SER A 20 15.45 -13.52 8.43
N LYS A 21 16.48 -13.51 7.58
CA LYS A 21 17.07 -12.23 7.13
C LYS A 21 16.04 -11.34 6.41
N TYR A 22 15.09 -11.97 5.74
CA TYR A 22 13.96 -11.29 5.12
C TYR A 22 13.11 -10.56 6.18
N GLU A 23 12.66 -11.26 7.21
CA GLU A 23 11.83 -10.69 8.27
C GLU A 23 12.55 -9.53 8.99
N GLN A 24 13.81 -9.72 9.38
CA GLN A 24 14.62 -8.68 9.99
C GLN A 24 14.77 -7.46 9.08
N GLY A 25 14.93 -7.67 7.77
CA GLY A 25 15.00 -6.61 6.77
C GLY A 25 13.70 -5.84 6.65
N MET A 26 12.58 -6.55 6.53
CA MET A 26 11.24 -5.95 6.41
C MET A 26 10.88 -5.14 7.65
N GLU A 27 11.05 -5.69 8.85
CA GLU A 27 10.80 -4.97 10.10
C GLU A 27 11.63 -3.69 10.19
N LYS A 28 12.92 -3.78 9.91
CA LYS A 28 13.79 -2.61 9.91
C LYS A 28 13.35 -1.55 8.89
N ALA A 29 12.88 -1.97 7.71
CA ALA A 29 12.40 -1.04 6.70
C ALA A 29 11.10 -0.34 7.14
N PHE A 30 10.18 -1.08 7.75
CA PHE A 30 8.97 -0.49 8.33
C PHE A 30 9.29 0.45 9.51
N ASP A 31 10.25 0.09 10.37
CA ASP A 31 10.68 0.96 11.47
C ASP A 31 11.28 2.27 10.95
N LEU A 32 12.09 2.23 9.90
CA LEU A 32 12.60 3.44 9.24
C LEU A 32 11.45 4.31 8.72
N TRP A 33 10.46 3.70 8.04
CA TRP A 33 9.31 4.44 7.53
C TRP A 33 8.48 5.05 8.66
N LYS A 34 8.19 4.29 9.71
CA LYS A 34 7.46 4.76 10.90
C LYS A 34 8.19 5.90 11.61
N ASN A 35 9.52 5.90 11.59
CA ASN A 35 10.36 6.95 12.16
C ASN A 35 10.63 8.12 11.19
N ASN A 36 9.76 8.30 10.18
CA ASN A 36 9.83 9.39 9.21
C ASN A 36 11.12 9.42 8.37
N GLN A 37 11.65 8.24 8.06
CA GLN A 37 12.81 8.03 7.17
C GLN A 37 12.40 7.26 5.91
N PRO A 38 11.48 7.81 5.08
CA PRO A 38 10.87 7.07 3.97
C PRO A 38 11.88 6.67 2.89
N TRP A 39 12.87 7.50 2.62
CA TRP A 39 13.85 7.21 1.58
C TRP A 39 14.84 6.13 1.98
N GLU A 40 15.24 6.08 3.25
CA GLU A 40 16.03 5.00 3.82
C GLU A 40 15.25 3.69 3.83
N ALA A 41 13.95 3.76 4.15
CA ALA A 41 13.05 2.61 4.08
C ALA A 41 12.94 2.10 2.63
N ALA A 42 12.68 2.98 1.64
CA ALA A 42 12.60 2.62 0.24
C ALA A 42 13.91 1.96 -0.26
N ASN A 43 15.07 2.53 0.11
CA ASN A 43 16.37 1.97 -0.25
C ASN A 43 16.61 0.59 0.41
N LEU A 44 16.07 0.34 1.59
CA LEU A 44 16.16 -0.96 2.24
C LEU A 44 15.21 -1.97 1.58
N PHE A 45 13.97 -1.60 1.29
CA PHE A 45 13.04 -2.44 0.52
C PHE A 45 13.60 -2.80 -0.87
N GLU A 46 14.28 -1.88 -1.55
CA GLU A 46 14.93 -2.14 -2.84
C GLU A 46 16.01 -3.23 -2.72
N ARG A 47 16.83 -3.18 -1.68
CA ARG A 47 17.83 -4.24 -1.41
C ARG A 47 17.19 -5.58 -1.07
N ILE A 48 16.06 -5.56 -0.34
CA ILE A 48 15.31 -6.78 -0.03
C ILE A 48 14.69 -7.34 -1.32
N ALA A 49 14.14 -6.51 -2.21
CA ALA A 49 13.60 -6.94 -3.50
C ALA A 49 14.66 -7.67 -4.36
N GLN A 50 15.91 -7.19 -4.33
CA GLN A 50 17.02 -7.86 -5.03
C GLN A 50 17.40 -9.22 -4.42
N ALA A 51 17.25 -9.38 -3.09
CA ALA A 51 17.56 -10.60 -2.38
C ALA A 51 16.42 -11.65 -2.43
N GLU A 52 15.18 -11.19 -2.63
CA GLU A 52 13.95 -11.98 -2.61
C GLU A 52 13.16 -11.77 -3.92
N PRO A 53 13.70 -12.22 -5.07
CA PRO A 53 13.15 -11.88 -6.39
C PRO A 53 11.77 -12.48 -6.67
N ASP A 54 11.33 -13.47 -5.91
CA ASP A 54 10.01 -14.08 -6.03
C ASP A 54 8.97 -13.49 -5.07
N ASN A 55 9.35 -12.45 -4.30
CA ASN A 55 8.47 -11.81 -3.34
C ASN A 55 8.03 -10.42 -3.83
N TRP A 56 6.73 -10.23 -4.04
CA TRP A 56 6.18 -8.99 -4.58
C TRP A 56 6.11 -7.83 -3.57
N LEU A 57 6.16 -8.11 -2.25
CA LEU A 57 6.01 -7.09 -1.20
C LEU A 57 7.14 -6.05 -1.17
N PRO A 58 8.44 -6.43 -1.23
CA PRO A 58 9.50 -5.43 -1.21
C PRO A 58 9.43 -4.44 -2.38
N PRO A 59 9.32 -4.84 -3.66
CA PRO A 59 9.18 -3.87 -4.74
C PRO A 59 7.88 -3.07 -4.65
N PHE A 60 6.78 -3.67 -4.18
CA PHE A 60 5.54 -2.94 -3.91
C PHE A 60 5.78 -1.79 -2.94
N TYR A 61 6.50 -1.99 -1.82
CA TYR A 61 6.75 -0.95 -0.84
C TYR A 61 7.69 0.14 -1.33
N VAL A 62 8.66 -0.18 -2.18
CA VAL A 62 9.45 0.84 -2.87
C VAL A 62 8.55 1.76 -3.69
N ALA A 63 7.65 1.16 -4.48
CA ALA A 63 6.70 1.91 -5.30
C ALA A 63 5.74 2.74 -4.43
N GLN A 64 5.14 2.14 -3.41
CA GLN A 64 4.19 2.80 -2.52
C GLN A 64 4.78 4.04 -1.84
N ILE A 65 6.00 3.95 -1.29
CA ILE A 65 6.68 5.10 -0.69
C ILE A 65 6.87 6.21 -1.72
N ASN A 66 7.41 5.87 -2.90
CA ASN A 66 7.60 6.87 -3.95
C ASN A 66 6.29 7.53 -4.36
N VAL A 67 5.19 6.78 -4.50
CA VAL A 67 3.87 7.33 -4.82
C VAL A 67 3.33 8.22 -3.70
N ILE A 68 3.36 7.79 -2.43
CA ILE A 68 2.83 8.58 -1.32
C ILE A 68 3.55 9.93 -1.21
N TYR A 69 4.87 9.94 -1.28
CA TYR A 69 5.65 11.18 -1.13
C TYR A 69 5.69 12.03 -2.40
N SER A 70 5.18 11.55 -3.54
CA SER A 70 5.05 12.34 -4.76
C SER A 70 3.93 13.38 -4.71
N PHE A 71 2.91 13.19 -3.87
CA PHE A 71 1.78 14.13 -3.76
C PHE A 71 2.18 15.51 -3.22
N THR A 72 3.35 15.65 -2.62
CA THR A 72 3.87 16.93 -2.11
C THR A 72 4.94 17.57 -3.01
N GLU A 73 5.39 16.85 -4.06
CA GLU A 73 6.38 17.36 -4.99
C GLU A 73 5.79 18.46 -5.88
N LYS A 74 6.56 19.53 -6.11
CA LYS A 74 6.16 20.69 -6.91
C LYS A 74 6.98 20.88 -8.16
N ASP A 75 8.09 20.15 -8.27
CA ASP A 75 8.99 20.15 -9.41
C ASP A 75 8.61 18.99 -10.34
N GLU A 76 8.27 19.29 -11.60
CA GLU A 76 7.82 18.27 -12.55
C GLU A 76 8.90 17.25 -12.90
N ASP A 77 10.17 17.69 -12.99
CA ASP A 77 11.27 16.78 -13.31
C ASP A 77 11.52 15.79 -12.17
N LYS A 78 11.45 16.26 -10.91
CA LYS A 78 11.56 15.41 -9.73
C LYS A 78 10.38 14.46 -9.63
N LEU A 79 9.16 14.96 -9.82
CA LEU A 79 7.95 14.15 -9.86
C LEU A 79 8.07 13.05 -10.91
N THR A 80 8.51 13.40 -12.11
CA THR A 80 8.72 12.45 -13.21
C THR A 80 9.70 11.35 -12.84
N ALA A 81 10.86 11.73 -12.29
CA ALA A 81 11.87 10.76 -11.89
C ALA A 81 11.36 9.82 -10.76
N GLN A 82 10.65 10.39 -9.78
CA GLN A 82 10.08 9.65 -8.65
C GLN A 82 8.99 8.70 -9.09
N LEU A 83 8.03 9.15 -9.91
CA LEU A 83 6.94 8.31 -10.40
C LEU A 83 7.43 7.28 -11.44
N LYS A 84 8.49 7.59 -12.19
CA LYS A 84 9.15 6.58 -13.04
C LYS A 84 9.73 5.46 -12.19
N LYS A 85 10.46 5.78 -11.11
CA LYS A 85 10.99 4.76 -10.17
C LYS A 85 9.84 3.93 -9.59
N ALA A 86 8.76 4.56 -9.15
CA ALA A 86 7.58 3.85 -8.64
C ALA A 86 6.98 2.90 -9.69
N GLN A 87 6.86 3.34 -10.96
CA GLN A 87 6.33 2.51 -12.03
C GLN A 87 7.22 1.29 -12.31
N ASP A 88 8.54 1.46 -12.35
CA ASP A 88 9.46 0.36 -12.57
C ASP A 88 9.28 -0.73 -11.48
N PHE A 89 9.20 -0.36 -10.20
CA PHE A 89 8.98 -1.29 -9.09
C PHE A 89 7.56 -1.87 -9.05
N LEU A 90 6.53 -1.13 -9.49
CA LEU A 90 5.18 -1.70 -9.67
C LEU A 90 5.16 -2.76 -10.77
N ASN A 91 5.91 -2.57 -11.85
CA ASN A 91 6.04 -3.56 -12.91
C ASN A 91 6.69 -4.86 -12.38
N ASP A 92 7.73 -4.74 -11.55
CA ASP A 92 8.38 -5.87 -10.91
C ASP A 92 7.40 -6.62 -9.97
N ALA A 93 6.71 -5.88 -9.09
CA ALA A 93 5.71 -6.47 -8.20
C ALA A 93 4.58 -7.17 -8.99
N LYS A 94 4.10 -6.56 -10.07
CA LYS A 94 3.06 -7.13 -10.94
C LYS A 94 3.51 -8.37 -11.70
N ALA A 95 4.78 -8.44 -12.10
CA ALA A 95 5.33 -9.62 -12.74
C ALA A 95 5.31 -10.85 -11.81
N ILE A 96 5.52 -10.62 -10.51
CA ILE A 96 5.50 -11.66 -9.46
C ILE A 96 4.07 -11.99 -9.03
N SER A 97 3.23 -10.99 -8.79
CA SER A 97 1.87 -11.13 -8.28
C SER A 97 0.86 -10.51 -9.25
N LYS A 98 0.35 -11.34 -10.15
CA LYS A 98 -0.71 -10.97 -11.10
C LYS A 98 -2.06 -10.84 -10.37
N ASP A 99 -2.96 -10.04 -10.91
CA ASP A 99 -4.32 -9.86 -10.40
C ASP A 99 -4.36 -9.51 -8.90
N ASN A 100 -3.46 -8.62 -8.48
CA ASN A 100 -3.30 -8.19 -7.09
C ASN A 100 -3.92 -6.81 -6.89
N ALA A 101 -4.96 -6.74 -6.06
CA ALA A 101 -5.72 -5.51 -5.80
C ALA A 101 -4.83 -4.40 -5.22
N GLU A 102 -3.86 -4.72 -4.35
CA GLU A 102 -2.95 -3.73 -3.76
C GLU A 102 -2.06 -3.06 -4.81
N ILE A 103 -1.56 -3.82 -5.77
CA ILE A 103 -0.76 -3.28 -6.88
C ILE A 103 -1.59 -2.37 -7.77
N LEU A 104 -2.85 -2.74 -8.04
CA LEU A 104 -3.77 -1.89 -8.81
C LEU A 104 -4.10 -0.59 -8.07
N VAL A 105 -4.28 -0.65 -6.74
CA VAL A 105 -4.49 0.55 -5.90
C VAL A 105 -3.30 1.51 -6.00
N VAL A 106 -2.06 1.02 -5.82
CA VAL A 106 -0.88 1.89 -5.90
C VAL A 106 -0.64 2.39 -7.33
N GLN A 107 -0.96 1.59 -8.35
CA GLN A 107 -0.93 2.05 -9.75
C GLN A 107 -1.94 3.18 -10.02
N ALA A 108 -3.15 3.08 -9.45
CA ALA A 108 -4.14 4.15 -9.54
C ALA A 108 -3.67 5.42 -8.82
N GLN A 109 -3.09 5.28 -7.62
CA GLN A 109 -2.50 6.41 -6.88
C GLN A 109 -1.36 7.08 -7.63
N LEU A 110 -0.51 6.31 -8.34
CA LEU A 110 0.55 6.85 -9.20
C LEU A 110 -0.03 7.77 -10.29
N TYR A 111 -1.09 7.34 -10.96
CA TYR A 111 -1.75 8.18 -11.97
C TYR A 111 -2.50 9.35 -11.33
N THR A 112 -3.06 9.17 -10.12
CA THR A 112 -3.68 10.25 -9.36
C THR A 112 -2.67 11.33 -8.99
N ALA A 113 -1.41 10.98 -8.67
CA ALA A 113 -0.37 11.96 -8.39
C ALA A 113 -0.12 12.90 -9.57
N TRP A 114 -0.15 12.42 -10.81
CA TRP A 114 -0.08 13.27 -11.99
C TRP A 114 -1.27 14.22 -12.13
N VAL A 115 -2.49 13.73 -11.85
CA VAL A 115 -3.71 14.55 -11.92
C VAL A 115 -3.72 15.61 -10.82
N VAL A 116 -3.25 15.28 -9.62
CA VAL A 116 -3.13 16.24 -8.51
C VAL A 116 -2.04 17.28 -8.79
N PHE A 117 -0.97 16.91 -9.45
CA PHE A 117 0.10 17.83 -9.84
C PHE A 117 -0.40 18.86 -10.87
N ASP A 118 -1.03 18.41 -11.95
CA ASP A 118 -1.64 19.26 -12.97
C ASP A 118 -2.86 18.57 -13.62
N GLY A 119 -4.04 18.85 -13.07
CA GLY A 119 -5.29 18.26 -13.54
C GLY A 119 -5.68 18.69 -14.95
N ALA A 120 -5.30 19.91 -15.36
CA ALA A 120 -5.57 20.39 -16.71
C ALA A 120 -4.75 19.63 -17.75
N LYS A 121 -3.49 19.33 -17.44
CA LYS A 121 -2.56 18.63 -18.34
C LYS A 121 -2.84 17.12 -18.36
N TYR A 122 -3.04 16.50 -17.21
CA TYR A 122 -3.06 15.04 -17.08
C TYR A 122 -4.45 14.44 -16.89
N GLY A 123 -5.44 15.26 -16.48
CA GLY A 123 -6.77 14.76 -16.09
C GLY A 123 -7.46 13.95 -17.19
N MET A 124 -7.50 14.45 -18.42
CA MET A 124 -8.22 13.78 -19.52
C MET A 124 -7.62 12.40 -19.87
N THR A 125 -6.29 12.25 -19.73
CA THR A 125 -5.60 11.01 -20.13
C THR A 125 -5.50 10.00 -18.99
N MET A 126 -5.44 10.45 -17.74
CA MET A 126 -5.23 9.60 -16.58
C MET A 126 -6.54 9.20 -15.90
N SER A 127 -7.55 10.06 -15.85
CA SER A 127 -8.81 9.76 -15.12
C SER A 127 -9.50 8.47 -15.58
N PRO A 128 -9.62 8.14 -16.88
CA PRO A 128 -10.21 6.87 -17.28
C PRO A 128 -9.42 5.65 -16.77
N LYS A 129 -8.08 5.76 -16.77
CA LYS A 129 -7.19 4.69 -16.28
C LYS A 129 -7.31 4.50 -14.77
N ILE A 130 -7.35 5.61 -14.01
CA ILE A 130 -7.54 5.59 -12.55
C ILE A 130 -8.85 4.92 -12.20
N ASN A 131 -9.93 5.34 -12.85
CA ASN A 131 -11.26 4.77 -12.63
C ASN A 131 -11.27 3.25 -12.92
N GLN A 132 -10.71 2.82 -14.05
CA GLN A 132 -10.60 1.41 -14.40
C GLN A 132 -9.84 0.62 -13.34
N LEU A 133 -8.67 1.12 -12.90
CA LEU A 133 -7.82 0.43 -11.92
C LEU A 133 -8.50 0.26 -10.58
N TYR A 134 -9.18 1.30 -10.06
CA TYR A 134 -9.91 1.19 -8.80
C TYR A 134 -11.12 0.27 -8.91
N GLN A 135 -11.85 0.28 -10.02
CA GLN A 135 -12.95 -0.64 -10.24
C GLN A 135 -12.46 -2.10 -10.32
N GLU A 136 -11.31 -2.32 -10.98
CA GLU A 136 -10.70 -3.65 -11.11
C GLU A 136 -10.19 -4.14 -9.74
N ALA A 137 -9.51 -3.29 -8.97
CA ALA A 137 -9.08 -3.60 -7.61
C ALA A 137 -10.25 -3.95 -6.69
N TYR A 138 -11.31 -3.15 -6.70
CA TYR A 138 -12.52 -3.39 -5.92
C TYR A 138 -13.26 -4.67 -6.35
N LYS A 139 -13.28 -4.98 -7.65
CA LYS A 139 -13.89 -6.23 -8.15
C LYS A 139 -13.10 -7.46 -7.71
N LEU A 140 -11.77 -7.37 -7.66
CA LEU A 140 -10.91 -8.47 -7.20
C LEU A 140 -11.05 -8.70 -5.69
N GLU A 141 -11.13 -7.63 -4.90
CA GLU A 141 -11.14 -7.69 -3.44
C GLU A 141 -12.10 -6.65 -2.85
N PRO A 142 -13.42 -6.89 -2.90
CA PRO A 142 -14.41 -5.91 -2.41
C PRO A 142 -14.33 -5.65 -0.90
N GLU A 143 -13.80 -6.60 -0.13
CA GLU A 143 -13.57 -6.48 1.32
C GLU A 143 -12.23 -5.80 1.65
N ASN A 144 -11.40 -5.49 0.65
CA ASN A 144 -10.15 -4.78 0.86
C ASN A 144 -10.43 -3.29 1.06
N PRO A 145 -10.15 -2.73 2.28
CA PRO A 145 -10.47 -1.34 2.60
C PRO A 145 -9.77 -0.35 1.68
N ARG A 146 -8.55 -0.67 1.23
CA ARG A 146 -7.75 0.23 0.37
C ARG A 146 -8.33 0.30 -1.05
N ALA A 147 -8.85 -0.81 -1.57
CA ALA A 147 -9.52 -0.84 -2.86
C ALA A 147 -10.89 -0.13 -2.80
N ALA A 148 -11.69 -0.43 -1.77
CA ALA A 148 -12.99 0.20 -1.56
C ALA A 148 -12.86 1.72 -1.33
N PHE A 149 -11.98 2.12 -0.42
CA PHE A 149 -11.73 3.53 -0.12
C PHE A 149 -11.14 4.28 -1.31
N GLY A 150 -10.13 3.73 -1.97
CA GLY A 150 -9.50 4.35 -3.13
C GLY A 150 -10.49 4.64 -4.26
N LYS A 151 -11.43 3.70 -4.50
CA LYS A 151 -12.50 3.88 -5.49
C LYS A 151 -13.40 5.06 -5.13
N VAL A 152 -13.97 5.08 -3.94
CA VAL A 152 -14.92 6.13 -3.55
C VAL A 152 -14.25 7.48 -3.38
N GLU A 153 -13.03 7.54 -2.86
CA GLU A 153 -12.25 8.79 -2.72
C GLU A 153 -11.93 9.41 -4.09
N TRP A 154 -11.61 8.58 -5.08
CA TRP A 154 -11.41 9.04 -6.45
C TRP A 154 -12.71 9.60 -7.07
N GLU A 155 -13.85 8.91 -6.91
CA GLU A 155 -15.15 9.34 -7.41
C GLU A 155 -15.59 10.66 -6.75
N LEU A 156 -15.42 10.77 -5.43
CA LEU A 156 -15.71 11.96 -4.64
C LEU A 156 -14.80 13.14 -5.04
N GLY A 157 -13.51 12.90 -5.19
CA GLY A 157 -12.55 13.92 -5.67
C GLY A 157 -12.89 14.44 -7.06
N THR A 158 -13.31 13.53 -7.95
CA THR A 158 -13.77 13.88 -9.31
C THR A 158 -15.05 14.73 -9.27
N ALA A 159 -16.04 14.34 -8.48
CA ALA A 159 -17.27 15.11 -8.30
C ALA A 159 -16.98 16.52 -7.80
N ARG A 160 -16.09 16.64 -6.82
CA ARG A 160 -15.65 17.93 -6.27
C ARG A 160 -14.96 18.81 -7.32
N TRP A 161 -14.09 18.22 -8.13
CA TRP A 161 -13.40 18.94 -9.21
C TRP A 161 -14.38 19.57 -10.22
N PHE A 162 -15.46 18.86 -10.53
CA PHE A 162 -16.51 19.34 -11.44
C PHE A 162 -17.64 20.12 -10.74
N GLY A 163 -17.50 20.47 -9.45
CA GLY A 163 -18.51 21.22 -8.69
C GLY A 163 -19.81 20.45 -8.49
N GLN A 164 -19.79 19.12 -8.54
CA GLN A 164 -20.93 18.25 -8.33
C GLN A 164 -21.15 17.99 -6.83
N ASP A 165 -22.37 17.60 -6.46
CA ASP A 165 -22.70 17.21 -5.10
C ASP A 165 -21.94 15.94 -4.70
N THR A 166 -21.29 16.00 -3.51
CA THR A 166 -20.53 14.87 -2.96
C THR A 166 -21.32 14.02 -1.96
N LYS A 167 -22.51 14.48 -1.52
CA LYS A 167 -23.37 13.75 -0.57
C LYS A 167 -23.72 12.33 -1.02
N PRO A 168 -23.98 12.04 -2.31
CA PRO A 168 -24.26 10.68 -2.76
C PRO A 168 -23.17 9.64 -2.46
N PHE A 169 -21.89 10.08 -2.31
CA PHE A 169 -20.76 9.17 -2.04
C PHE A 169 -20.57 8.85 -0.56
N CYS A 170 -21.29 9.53 0.35
CA CYS A 170 -21.07 9.39 1.79
C CYS A 170 -21.41 8.01 2.35
N GLU A 171 -22.43 7.36 1.82
CA GLU A 171 -22.79 6.00 2.22
C GLU A 171 -21.67 5.00 1.86
N ASP A 172 -21.13 5.08 0.65
CA ASP A 172 -20.07 4.20 0.21
C ASP A 172 -18.74 4.53 0.91
N LEU A 173 -18.50 5.81 1.21
CA LEU A 173 -17.33 6.22 2.00
C LEU A 173 -17.40 5.68 3.44
N LYS A 174 -18.57 5.74 4.10
CA LYS A 174 -18.78 5.14 5.44
C LYS A 174 -18.51 3.64 5.42
N LYS A 175 -19.03 2.92 4.41
CA LYS A 175 -18.79 1.47 4.25
C LYS A 175 -17.30 1.17 4.05
N ALA A 176 -16.63 1.90 3.17
CA ALA A 176 -15.21 1.70 2.89
C ALA A 176 -14.32 1.97 4.13
N VAL A 177 -14.67 3.00 4.92
CA VAL A 177 -13.97 3.32 6.19
C VAL A 177 -14.17 2.20 7.21
N ALA A 178 -15.38 1.65 7.35
CA ALA A 178 -15.67 0.56 8.28
C ALA A 178 -14.89 -0.74 7.98
N LEU A 179 -14.52 -0.97 6.72
CA LEU A 179 -13.70 -2.12 6.35
C LEU A 179 -12.31 -2.11 6.99
N PHE A 180 -11.73 -0.92 7.29
CA PHE A 180 -10.42 -0.85 7.95
C PHE A 180 -10.43 -1.44 9.37
N ASP A 181 -11.58 -1.43 10.05
CA ASP A 181 -11.71 -1.94 11.42
C ASP A 181 -11.82 -3.48 11.46
N THR A 182 -12.24 -4.09 10.36
CA THR A 182 -12.50 -5.53 10.27
C THR A 182 -11.54 -6.28 9.34
N TYR A 183 -10.67 -5.54 8.67
CA TYR A 183 -9.77 -6.12 7.67
C TYR A 183 -8.68 -6.99 8.30
N GLU A 184 -8.64 -8.24 7.90
CA GLU A 184 -7.56 -9.17 8.24
C GLU A 184 -6.59 -9.29 7.07
N PRO A 185 -5.31 -8.87 7.22
CA PRO A 185 -4.32 -8.97 6.16
C PRO A 185 -4.04 -10.41 5.77
N LYS A 186 -3.82 -10.66 4.49
CA LYS A 186 -3.57 -12.02 3.94
C LYS A 186 -2.24 -12.64 4.38
N GLY A 187 -1.40 -11.91 5.10
CA GLY A 187 -0.11 -12.40 5.57
C GLY A 187 0.72 -11.34 6.26
N GLN A 188 1.86 -11.76 6.78
CA GLN A 188 2.84 -10.87 7.39
C GLN A 188 3.31 -9.84 6.36
N TYR A 189 3.43 -8.59 6.78
CA TYR A 189 3.79 -7.45 5.93
C TYR A 189 2.82 -7.14 4.78
N TYR A 190 1.63 -7.76 4.75
CA TYR A 190 0.61 -7.39 3.79
C TYR A 190 0.13 -5.95 4.05
N PRO A 191 -0.19 -5.13 3.01
CA PRO A 191 -0.57 -3.73 3.19
C PRO A 191 -1.79 -3.54 4.11
N GLN A 192 -1.67 -2.64 5.11
CA GLN A 192 -2.72 -2.40 6.12
C GLN A 192 -3.02 -0.91 6.35
N GLY A 193 -2.16 -0.01 5.83
CA GLY A 193 -2.27 1.42 6.10
C GLY A 193 -3.41 2.12 5.36
N GLY A 194 -3.73 3.33 5.81
CA GLY A 194 -4.69 4.24 5.16
C GLY A 194 -5.96 4.53 5.96
N GLY A 195 -6.26 3.77 7.03
CA GLY A 195 -7.48 3.94 7.82
C GLY A 195 -7.62 5.32 8.45
N GLU A 196 -6.54 5.88 8.99
CA GLU A 196 -6.57 7.23 9.58
C GLU A 196 -6.92 8.30 8.53
N TYR A 197 -6.31 8.23 7.35
CA TYR A 197 -6.65 9.13 6.24
C TYR A 197 -8.10 8.92 5.77
N ALA A 198 -8.57 7.69 5.72
CA ALA A 198 -9.95 7.39 5.34
C ALA A 198 -10.97 7.98 6.34
N GLN A 199 -10.71 7.89 7.64
CA GLN A 199 -11.52 8.53 8.68
C GLN A 199 -11.51 10.06 8.56
N GLN A 200 -10.36 10.66 8.29
CA GLN A 200 -10.25 12.11 8.05
C GLN A 200 -11.06 12.54 6.82
N SER A 201 -10.98 11.78 5.72
CA SER A 201 -11.76 12.05 4.52
C SER A 201 -13.27 11.98 4.81
N LEU A 202 -13.73 10.96 5.53
CA LEU A 202 -15.13 10.84 5.93
C LEU A 202 -15.59 12.06 6.76
N ALA A 203 -14.82 12.45 7.78
CA ALA A 203 -15.14 13.57 8.64
C ALA A 203 -15.18 14.93 7.90
N GLN A 204 -14.36 15.08 6.86
CA GLN A 204 -14.31 16.30 6.06
C GLN A 204 -15.48 16.42 5.06
N ASN A 205 -15.86 15.30 4.45
CA ASN A 205 -16.78 15.27 3.32
C ASN A 205 -18.23 14.93 3.67
N CYS A 206 -18.44 14.23 4.78
CA CYS A 206 -19.73 13.66 5.16
C CYS A 206 -20.13 14.10 6.59
N LYS A 207 -20.22 15.40 6.79
CA LYS A 207 -20.72 15.95 8.07
C LYS A 207 -22.19 15.59 8.23
N GLU A 208 -22.54 15.03 9.37
CA GLU A 208 -23.94 14.92 9.80
C GLU A 208 -24.47 16.34 10.03
N GLU A 209 -25.65 16.64 9.43
CA GLU A 209 -26.37 17.88 9.66
C GLU A 209 -27.06 17.86 11.02
#